data_1cb4bd05ff8f6914d3f98003a64be495
#
_entry.id   1cb4bd05ff8f6914d3f98003a64be495
#
_cell.length_a   1.000
_cell.length_b   1.000
_cell.length_c   1.000
_cell.angle_alpha   90.00
_cell.angle_beta   90.00
_cell.angle_gamma   90.00
#
_symmetry.space_group_name_H-M   'P 1'
#
loop_
_entity.id
_entity.type
_entity.pdbx_description
1 polymer ?
#
loop_
_entity_poly.entity_id
_entity_poly.type
_entity_poly.pdbx_seq_one_letter_code
_entity_poly.pdbx_strand_id
1 'polypeptide(L)'
;MYFDRLEKNLIDIIKEEQAKLGFRKEAIRLYYPLSSLNHFFEAEDSEAEMLARLSGFPASLTKKLGNVTVTAKKDRFCFHIPEDGSVYVHEHTDANEFIRSLVELLQHHGCTMDDIFSLFKDTSENVIFEEMNHGEFDWLVRFTGNADDPYYYCF
;
A
#
# COMPACT_ATOMS: atom_id res chain seq x y z
N MET A 1 -4.58 20.98 -2.40
CA MET A 1 -3.16 21.40 -2.46
C MET A 1 -2.24 20.24 -2.82
N TYR A 2 -1.07 20.55 -3.33
CA TYR A 2 -0.14 19.54 -3.83
C TYR A 2 0.42 18.62 -2.76
N PHE A 3 0.64 19.13 -1.55
CA PHE A 3 1.05 18.31 -0.41
C PHE A 3 0.01 17.26 -0.02
N ASP A 4 -1.27 17.54 -0.21
CA ASP A 4 -2.35 16.61 0.09
C ASP A 4 -2.30 15.38 -0.83
N ARG A 5 -1.94 15.57 -2.10
CA ARG A 5 -1.76 14.47 -3.06
C ARG A 5 -0.60 13.56 -2.65
N LEU A 6 0.52 14.15 -2.25
CA LEU A 6 1.68 13.39 -1.80
C LEU A 6 1.39 12.65 -0.49
N GLU A 7 0.76 13.32 0.46
CA GLU A 7 0.32 12.70 1.73
C GLU A 7 -0.59 11.51 1.47
N LYS A 8 -1.59 11.68 0.61
CA LYS A 8 -2.50 10.59 0.24
C LYS A 8 -1.75 9.42 -0.38
N ASN A 9 -0.81 9.70 -1.28
CA ASN A 9 -0.01 8.65 -1.92
C ASN A 9 0.86 7.89 -0.91
N LEU A 10 1.50 8.59 0.03
CA LEU A 10 2.26 7.97 1.12
C LEU A 10 1.37 7.03 1.95
N ILE A 11 0.20 7.49 2.34
CA ILE A 11 -0.76 6.71 3.11
C ILE A 11 -1.23 5.48 2.31
N ASP A 12 -1.55 5.65 1.04
CA ASP A 12 -2.01 4.56 0.18
C ASP A 12 -0.93 3.48 0.01
N ILE A 13 0.33 3.86 -0.15
CA ILE A 13 1.45 2.91 -0.23
C ILE A 13 1.62 2.14 1.07
N ILE A 14 1.53 2.83 2.21
CA ILE A 14 1.64 2.19 3.53
C ILE A 14 0.47 1.21 3.74
N LYS A 15 -0.74 1.59 3.38
CA LYS A 15 -1.92 0.71 3.42
C LYS A 15 -1.71 -0.55 2.59
N GLU A 16 -1.20 -0.40 1.38
CA GLU A 16 -0.94 -1.51 0.48
C GLU A 16 0.09 -2.48 1.06
N GLU A 17 1.18 -1.97 1.61
CA GLU A 17 2.19 -2.81 2.26
C GLU A 17 1.65 -3.52 3.49
N GLN A 18 0.88 -2.84 4.32
CA GLN A 18 0.26 -3.46 5.51
C GLN A 18 -0.77 -4.53 5.13
N ALA A 19 -1.49 -4.33 4.03
CA ALA A 19 -2.41 -5.35 3.52
C ALA A 19 -1.68 -6.60 3.02
N LYS A 20 -0.53 -6.44 2.38
CA LYS A 20 0.27 -7.55 1.82
C LYS A 20 1.13 -8.27 2.85
N LEU A 21 1.78 -7.53 3.75
CA LEU A 21 2.80 -8.06 4.66
C LEU A 21 2.34 -8.14 6.11
N GLY A 22 1.17 -7.62 6.43
CA GLY A 22 0.69 -7.46 7.79
C GLY A 22 1.20 -6.17 8.43
N PHE A 23 0.49 -5.74 9.47
CA PHE A 23 0.89 -4.56 10.25
C PHE A 23 2.09 -4.87 11.13
N ARG A 24 3.07 -3.96 11.09
CA ARG A 24 4.19 -3.95 12.03
C ARG A 24 4.37 -2.53 12.56
N LYS A 25 4.57 -2.41 13.87
CA LYS A 25 4.88 -1.13 14.51
C LYS A 25 6.35 -0.81 14.29
N GLU A 26 6.67 -0.26 13.12
CA GLU A 26 8.03 0.07 12.72
C GLU A 26 8.07 1.35 11.89
N ALA A 27 9.24 1.99 11.86
CA ALA A 27 9.48 3.09 10.95
C ALA A 27 9.53 2.60 9.50
N ILE A 28 9.07 3.42 8.58
CA ILE A 28 8.97 3.08 7.16
C ILE A 28 9.83 4.06 6.35
N ARG A 29 10.49 3.53 5.31
CA ARG A 29 11.23 4.33 4.34
C ARG A 29 10.60 4.16 2.97
N LEU A 30 10.17 5.26 2.37
CA LEU A 30 9.63 5.28 1.02
C LEU A 30 10.51 6.14 0.12
N TYR A 31 10.75 5.64 -1.10
CA TYR A 31 11.65 6.28 -2.06
C TYR A 31 10.86 6.79 -3.25
N TYR A 32 11.12 8.04 -3.61
CA TYR A 32 10.53 8.66 -4.79
C TYR A 32 11.62 9.24 -5.68
N PRO A 33 11.56 9.00 -7.01
CA PRO A 33 12.41 9.74 -7.93
C PRO A 33 11.92 11.18 -8.07
N LEU A 34 12.84 12.09 -8.40
CA LEU A 34 12.52 13.51 -8.60
C LEU A 34 11.38 13.71 -9.61
N SER A 35 11.35 12.92 -10.68
CA SER A 35 10.30 13.00 -11.69
C SER A 35 8.89 12.76 -11.13
N SER A 36 8.73 11.83 -10.21
CA SER A 36 7.45 11.55 -9.57
C SER A 36 7.01 12.70 -8.67
N LEU A 37 7.94 13.28 -7.90
CA LEU A 37 7.65 14.42 -7.05
C LEU A 37 7.28 15.67 -7.87
N ASN A 38 8.00 15.91 -8.96
CA ASN A 38 7.65 16.99 -9.89
C ASN A 38 6.24 16.79 -10.48
N HIS A 39 5.85 15.57 -10.74
CA HIS A 39 4.50 15.27 -11.20
C HIS A 39 3.44 15.62 -10.13
N PHE A 40 3.66 15.25 -8.86
CA PHE A 40 2.75 15.59 -7.77
C PHE A 40 2.58 17.10 -7.57
N PHE A 41 3.68 17.85 -7.72
CA PHE A 41 3.68 19.31 -7.52
C PHE A 41 3.41 20.11 -8.80
N GLU A 42 3.25 19.43 -9.94
CA GLU A 42 3.14 20.10 -11.25
C GLU A 42 4.28 21.10 -11.48
N ALA A 43 5.51 20.68 -11.16
CA ALA A 43 6.69 21.50 -11.16
C ALA A 43 7.82 20.88 -12.01
N GLU A 44 8.86 21.65 -12.23
CA GLU A 44 10.09 21.22 -12.89
C GLU A 44 11.31 21.55 -12.02
N ASP A 45 11.21 21.21 -10.75
CA ASP A 45 12.25 21.51 -9.76
C ASP A 45 13.49 20.63 -9.99
N SER A 46 14.67 21.21 -9.70
CA SER A 46 15.90 20.46 -9.51
C SER A 46 15.87 19.73 -8.17
N GLU A 47 16.87 18.87 -7.91
CA GLU A 47 16.99 18.19 -6.62
C GLU A 47 17.00 19.17 -5.45
N ALA A 48 17.81 20.24 -5.54
CA ALA A 48 17.91 21.26 -4.49
C ALA A 48 16.60 22.03 -4.29
N GLU A 49 15.93 22.39 -5.37
CA GLU A 49 14.64 23.10 -5.34
C GLU A 49 13.54 22.22 -4.74
N MET A 50 13.50 20.95 -5.11
CA MET A 50 12.55 19.99 -4.56
C MET A 50 12.80 19.76 -3.06
N LEU A 51 14.04 19.61 -2.65
CA LEU A 51 14.38 19.46 -1.24
C LEU A 51 13.96 20.67 -0.42
N ALA A 52 14.16 21.89 -0.95
CA ALA A 52 13.70 23.12 -0.32
C ALA A 52 12.16 23.17 -0.22
N ARG A 53 11.45 22.73 -1.26
CA ARG A 53 9.98 22.64 -1.26
C ARG A 53 9.49 21.66 -0.20
N LEU A 54 10.13 20.51 -0.08
CA LEU A 54 9.77 19.46 0.88
C LEU A 54 10.12 19.82 2.32
N SER A 55 10.93 20.85 2.55
CA SER A 55 11.28 21.26 3.91
C SER A 55 10.07 21.69 4.75
N GLY A 56 9.00 22.18 4.13
CA GLY A 56 7.74 22.52 4.79
C GLY A 56 6.75 21.35 4.91
N PHE A 57 7.02 20.24 4.24
CA PHE A 57 6.13 19.10 4.18
C PHE A 57 5.97 18.36 5.54
N PRO A 58 7.04 18.09 6.29
CA PRO A 58 6.93 17.39 7.56
C PRO A 58 5.99 18.07 8.56
N ALA A 59 5.98 19.41 8.60
CA ALA A 59 5.12 20.16 9.50
C ALA A 59 3.62 19.96 9.19
N SER A 60 3.26 19.84 7.92
CA SER A 60 1.87 19.60 7.51
C SER A 60 1.40 18.17 7.81
N LEU A 61 2.33 17.23 7.87
CA LEU A 61 2.06 15.80 8.12
C LEU A 61 2.13 15.37 9.58
N THR A 62 2.61 16.25 10.47
CA THR A 62 2.85 15.90 11.89
C THR A 62 1.61 15.33 12.60
N LYS A 63 0.43 15.70 12.14
CA LYS A 63 -0.83 15.23 12.73
C LYS A 63 -1.20 13.81 12.35
N LYS A 64 -0.72 13.33 11.20
CA LYS A 64 -1.09 12.01 10.65
C LYS A 64 0.07 11.03 10.68
N LEU A 65 1.16 11.38 10.04
CA LEU A 65 2.30 10.48 9.87
C LEU A 65 3.43 10.70 10.88
N GLY A 66 3.26 11.62 11.82
CA GLY A 66 4.29 11.95 12.79
C GLY A 66 5.37 12.84 12.18
N ASN A 67 6.55 12.84 12.77
CA ASN A 67 7.67 13.67 12.31
C ASN A 67 8.38 13.01 11.13
N VAL A 68 7.85 13.24 9.92
CA VAL A 68 8.44 12.74 8.68
C VAL A 68 9.66 13.57 8.30
N THR A 69 10.78 12.92 8.01
CA THR A 69 11.99 13.56 7.51
C THR A 69 12.28 13.11 6.09
N VAL A 70 12.89 13.99 5.29
CA VAL A 70 13.22 13.73 3.90
C VAL A 70 14.71 13.91 3.67
N THR A 71 15.32 12.92 3.04
CA THR A 71 16.72 13.00 2.58
C THR A 71 16.77 12.79 1.08
N ALA A 72 17.74 13.41 0.40
CA ALA A 72 17.91 13.31 -1.03
C ALA A 72 19.30 12.78 -1.38
N LYS A 73 19.36 11.93 -2.40
CA LYS A 73 20.60 11.42 -2.96
C LYS A 73 20.39 11.05 -4.44
N LYS A 74 21.13 11.70 -5.34
CA LYS A 74 21.10 11.41 -6.79
C LYS A 74 19.68 11.40 -7.38
N ASP A 75 18.97 12.49 -7.25
CA ASP A 75 17.59 12.66 -7.73
C ASP A 75 16.58 11.65 -7.15
N ARG A 76 16.94 11.00 -6.07
CA ARG A 76 16.06 10.10 -5.31
C ARG A 76 15.84 10.65 -3.91
N PHE A 77 14.58 10.68 -3.50
CA PHE A 77 14.16 11.20 -2.20
C PHE A 77 13.67 10.06 -1.33
N CYS A 78 14.18 10.02 -0.09
CA CYS A 78 13.75 9.05 0.90
C CYS A 78 12.91 9.76 1.97
N PHE A 79 11.68 9.32 2.13
CA PHE A 79 10.77 9.75 3.20
C PHE A 79 10.90 8.79 4.36
N HIS A 80 11.41 9.30 5.48
CA HIS A 80 11.53 8.54 6.72
C HIS A 80 10.28 8.80 7.56
N ILE A 81 9.39 7.82 7.62
CA ILE A 81 8.13 7.88 8.36
C ILE A 81 8.32 7.16 9.68
N PRO A 82 8.13 7.81 10.83
CA PRO A 82 8.31 7.16 12.13
C PRO A 82 7.24 6.09 12.37
N GLU A 83 7.45 5.27 13.37
CA GLU A 83 6.49 4.20 13.71
C GLU A 83 5.08 4.73 14.02
N ASP A 84 4.95 5.96 14.52
CA ASP A 84 3.64 6.60 14.74
C ASP A 84 2.85 6.73 13.45
N GLY A 85 3.49 6.95 12.32
CA GLY A 85 2.84 7.00 11.00
C GLY A 85 2.30 5.63 10.58
N SER A 86 3.06 4.58 10.84
CA SER A 86 2.63 3.20 10.59
C SER A 86 1.39 2.84 11.43
N VAL A 87 1.39 3.21 12.70
CA VAL A 87 0.26 3.02 13.62
C VAL A 87 -0.96 3.82 13.17
N TYR A 88 -0.76 5.10 12.80
CA TYR A 88 -1.85 5.95 12.31
C TYR A 88 -2.57 5.31 11.12
N VAL A 89 -1.82 4.87 10.12
CA VAL A 89 -2.39 4.25 8.91
C VAL A 89 -3.15 2.98 9.27
N HIS A 90 -2.60 2.14 10.14
CA HIS A 90 -3.26 0.92 10.59
C HIS A 90 -4.60 1.21 11.31
N GLU A 91 -4.61 2.19 12.21
CA GLU A 91 -5.81 2.55 12.98
C GLU A 91 -6.90 3.24 12.15
N HIS A 92 -6.51 3.94 11.07
CA HIS A 92 -7.42 4.67 10.20
C HIS A 92 -7.69 3.96 8.87
N THR A 93 -7.21 2.74 8.72
CA THR A 93 -7.54 1.91 7.56
C THR A 93 -8.82 1.15 7.85
N ASP A 94 -9.86 1.39 7.04
CA ASP A 94 -11.01 0.49 6.99
C ASP A 94 -10.49 -0.85 6.47
N ALA A 95 -10.38 -1.81 7.35
CA ALA A 95 -9.91 -3.13 6.97
C ALA A 95 -10.88 -3.70 5.94
N ASN A 96 -10.40 -3.98 4.74
CA ASN A 96 -11.12 -4.83 3.83
C ASN A 96 -11.26 -6.19 4.53
N GLU A 97 -12.46 -6.51 5.00
CA GLU A 97 -12.74 -7.73 5.77
C GLU A 97 -12.33 -8.98 5.01
N PHE A 98 -12.49 -8.96 3.70
CA PHE A 98 -12.07 -10.07 2.85
C PHE A 98 -10.56 -10.31 2.93
N ILE A 99 -9.74 -9.29 2.74
CA ILE A 99 -8.27 -9.42 2.80
C ILE A 99 -7.82 -9.88 4.19
N ARG A 100 -8.42 -9.35 5.24
CA ARG A 100 -8.14 -9.79 6.60
C ARG A 100 -8.46 -11.28 6.79
N SER A 101 -9.64 -11.70 6.35
CA SER A 101 -10.06 -13.09 6.43
C SER A 101 -9.16 -14.01 5.61
N LEU A 102 -8.72 -13.56 4.43
CA LEU A 102 -7.82 -14.32 3.58
C LEU A 102 -6.45 -14.50 4.25
N VAL A 103 -5.88 -13.43 4.80
CA VAL A 103 -4.59 -13.49 5.50
C VAL A 103 -4.67 -14.43 6.71
N GLU A 104 -5.72 -14.32 7.50
CA GLU A 104 -5.95 -15.20 8.66
C GLU A 104 -6.05 -16.67 8.22
N LEU A 105 -6.80 -16.94 7.15
CA LEU A 105 -6.95 -18.28 6.61
C LEU A 105 -5.62 -18.87 6.15
N LEU A 106 -4.81 -18.10 5.42
CA LEU A 106 -3.51 -18.52 4.92
C LEU A 106 -2.48 -18.79 6.03
N GLN A 107 -2.67 -18.19 7.20
CA GLN A 107 -1.80 -18.42 8.36
C GLN A 107 -2.16 -19.69 9.15
N HIS A 108 -3.32 -20.29 8.89
CA HIS A 108 -3.72 -21.53 9.54
C HIS A 108 -2.99 -22.75 8.97
N HIS A 109 -2.47 -23.58 9.87
CA HIS A 109 -1.95 -24.89 9.48
C HIS A 109 -3.08 -25.78 8.96
N GLY A 110 -2.85 -26.41 7.82
CA GLY A 110 -3.82 -27.29 7.20
C GLY A 110 -4.86 -26.58 6.32
N CYS A 111 -4.64 -25.30 6.01
CA CYS A 111 -5.44 -24.59 5.02
C CYS A 111 -5.35 -25.30 3.65
N THR A 112 -6.50 -25.59 3.06
CA THR A 112 -6.61 -26.23 1.73
C THR A 112 -7.11 -25.24 0.69
N MET A 113 -6.97 -25.58 -0.61
CA MET A 113 -7.56 -24.79 -1.68
C MET A 113 -9.09 -24.72 -1.57
N ASP A 114 -9.74 -25.76 -1.07
CA ASP A 114 -11.19 -25.74 -0.85
C ASP A 114 -11.59 -24.70 0.19
N ASP A 115 -10.80 -24.51 1.24
CA ASP A 115 -11.02 -23.45 2.23
C ASP A 115 -10.91 -22.06 1.60
N ILE A 116 -9.92 -21.87 0.73
CA ILE A 116 -9.70 -20.61 -0.01
C ILE A 116 -10.87 -20.36 -0.97
N PHE A 117 -11.28 -21.35 -1.75
CA PHE A 117 -12.41 -21.23 -2.65
C PHE A 117 -13.71 -20.90 -1.91
N SER A 118 -13.94 -21.51 -0.76
CA SER A 118 -15.10 -21.23 0.08
C SER A 118 -15.12 -19.78 0.54
N LEU A 119 -13.98 -19.23 0.98
CA LEU A 119 -13.88 -17.83 1.40
C LEU A 119 -14.22 -16.87 0.25
N PHE A 120 -13.71 -17.12 -0.96
CA PHE A 120 -14.04 -16.28 -2.12
C PHE A 120 -15.53 -16.38 -2.49
N LYS A 121 -16.10 -17.57 -2.47
CA LYS A 121 -17.53 -17.79 -2.78
C LYS A 121 -18.45 -17.18 -1.75
N ASP A 122 -18.07 -17.22 -0.48
CA ASP A 122 -18.84 -16.59 0.61
C ASP A 122 -18.80 -15.07 0.54
N THR A 123 -17.74 -14.51 -0.04
CA THR A 123 -17.57 -13.06 -0.18
C THR A 123 -18.35 -12.50 -1.36
N SER A 124 -18.40 -13.20 -2.49
CA SER A 124 -19.12 -12.78 -3.69
C SER A 124 -19.49 -13.96 -4.58
N GLU A 125 -20.69 -13.87 -5.19
CA GLU A 125 -21.11 -14.81 -6.24
C GLU A 125 -20.34 -14.59 -7.55
N ASN A 126 -19.78 -13.37 -7.72
CA ASN A 126 -19.06 -12.96 -8.92
C ASN A 126 -17.56 -13.20 -8.77
N VAL A 127 -17.16 -14.45 -8.75
CA VAL A 127 -15.76 -14.85 -8.64
C VAL A 127 -15.43 -15.87 -9.73
N ILE A 128 -14.25 -15.71 -10.33
CA ILE A 128 -13.73 -16.64 -11.35
C ILE A 128 -12.50 -17.33 -10.77
N PHE A 129 -12.48 -18.67 -10.90
CA PHE A 129 -11.35 -19.53 -10.58
C PHE A 129 -10.79 -20.08 -11.89
N GLU A 130 -9.52 -19.78 -12.18
CA GLU A 130 -8.82 -20.28 -13.35
C GLU A 130 -7.66 -21.19 -12.93
N GLU A 131 -7.66 -22.42 -13.40
CA GLU A 131 -6.54 -23.32 -13.20
C GLU A 131 -5.37 -22.88 -14.11
N MET A 132 -4.20 -22.73 -13.51
CA MET A 132 -2.99 -22.31 -14.21
C MET A 132 -2.13 -23.53 -14.53
N ASN A 133 -1.94 -23.79 -15.82
CA ASN A 133 -1.14 -24.95 -16.26
C ASN A 133 0.36 -24.64 -16.36
N HIS A 134 0.76 -23.38 -16.14
CA HIS A 134 2.13 -22.93 -16.29
C HIS A 134 2.46 -21.90 -15.21
N GLY A 135 3.66 -21.99 -14.62
CA GLY A 135 4.18 -21.02 -13.65
C GLY A 135 4.27 -21.53 -12.23
N GLU A 136 4.49 -20.62 -11.30
CA GLU A 136 4.70 -20.94 -9.88
C GLU A 136 3.41 -21.17 -9.10
N PHE A 137 2.26 -20.84 -9.70
CA PHE A 137 0.96 -20.91 -9.05
C PHE A 137 0.03 -21.86 -9.80
N ASP A 138 -0.80 -22.58 -9.06
CA ASP A 138 -1.78 -23.52 -9.60
C ASP A 138 -3.11 -22.84 -9.96
N TRP A 139 -3.45 -21.76 -9.27
CA TRP A 139 -4.74 -21.07 -9.40
C TRP A 139 -4.60 -19.57 -9.49
N LEU A 140 -5.43 -19.00 -10.36
CA LEU A 140 -5.67 -17.56 -10.42
C LEU A 140 -7.13 -17.31 -10.07
N VAL A 141 -7.37 -16.44 -9.11
CA VAL A 141 -8.71 -16.12 -8.63
C VAL A 141 -8.94 -14.61 -8.73
N ARG A 142 -10.10 -14.23 -9.20
CA ARG A 142 -10.47 -12.80 -9.28
C ARG A 142 -11.95 -12.60 -9.06
N PHE A 143 -12.30 -11.46 -8.49
CA PHE A 143 -13.68 -10.98 -8.47
C PHE A 143 -14.02 -10.28 -9.80
N THR A 144 -15.24 -10.49 -10.26
CA THR A 144 -15.75 -9.86 -11.48
C THR A 144 -16.85 -8.87 -11.13
N GLY A 145 -16.96 -7.79 -11.93
CA GLY A 145 -18.02 -6.78 -11.76
C GLY A 145 -17.84 -5.87 -10.55
N ASN A 146 -16.74 -5.98 -9.82
CA ASN A 146 -16.42 -5.10 -8.71
C ASN A 146 -15.27 -4.17 -9.12
N ALA A 147 -15.58 -2.88 -9.38
CA ALA A 147 -14.58 -1.88 -9.71
C ALA A 147 -13.67 -1.53 -8.53
N ASP A 148 -14.06 -1.88 -7.31
CA ASP A 148 -13.32 -1.58 -6.09
C ASP A 148 -12.24 -2.63 -5.75
N ASP A 149 -12.27 -3.78 -6.43
CA ASP A 149 -11.23 -4.81 -6.28
C ASP A 149 -10.58 -5.14 -7.63
N PRO A 150 -9.49 -4.42 -7.99
CA PRO A 150 -8.78 -4.66 -9.24
C PRO A 150 -7.75 -5.80 -9.16
N TYR A 151 -7.72 -6.56 -8.08
CA TYR A 151 -6.65 -7.51 -7.81
C TYR A 151 -6.90 -8.89 -8.41
N TYR A 152 -5.78 -9.55 -8.75
CA TYR A 152 -5.70 -10.96 -9.04
C TYR A 152 -5.01 -11.66 -7.89
N TYR A 153 -5.56 -12.80 -7.46
CA TYR A 153 -5.01 -13.59 -6.38
C TYR A 153 -4.45 -14.89 -6.96
N CYS A 154 -3.19 -15.16 -6.69
CA CYS A 154 -2.51 -16.37 -7.19
C CYS A 154 -2.15 -17.30 -6.02
N PHE A 155 -2.45 -18.58 -6.20
CA PHE A 155 -2.20 -19.58 -5.18
C PHE A 155 -1.46 -20.79 -5.75
#